data_89e2792fac73a7deb0c3878b20ce2c83
#
_entry.id   89e2792fac73a7deb0c3878b20ce2c83
#
_cell.length_a   1.000
_cell.length_b   1.000
_cell.length_c   1.000
_cell.angle_alpha   90.00
_cell.angle_beta   90.00
_cell.angle_gamma   90.00
#
_symmetry.space_group_name_H-M   'P 1'
#
loop_
_entity.id
_entity.type
_entity.pdbx_description
1 polymer ?
#
loop_
_entity_poly.entity_id
_entity_poly.type
_entity_poly.pdbx_seq_one_letter_code
_entity_poly.pdbx_strand_id
1 'polypeptide(L)'
;MRACLLAAALLFAPVSALAGPVPITQTSTRDQFAPGGGIVTEISSTVGLQTWTLGFRPRALAQGISPATFDRAFQDLRYNDTVIAKDRNQAEFTKTIWDYLDSAVSDARISNGIAALRAHRPLLDRLEATYGVPAEVIVAVWGLESSYGANRGTIPVIEALATLAFDGRRGAFFEAQLIDALRILQSGDVELGSFTGSWAGAMGHTQFIPSSYHSFAVDFDGDGRRDIWSDDPTDALASTAAYLAKSGWQKGQPWGIEVTLPPGLDLGLAGSTTKVATADWVALGLRRADGSALPDHGPAALLLPAGARGAAFLIYGNFRVIERYNAADAYVIAIGHLSDRLAGGAPIRAAWPRDDRALTGAENRELQERLTAAGFDTGGIDGKIGPNTLAAIRAYQRSIGAAPDGYASLDLLKRLR
;
A
#
# COMPACT_ATOMS: atom_id res chain seq x y z
N MET A 1 13.35 18.10 15.52
CA MET A 1 13.41 17.99 14.06
C MET A 1 12.50 16.82 13.69
N ARG A 2 11.30 17.11 13.20
CA ARG A 2 10.27 16.10 12.85
C ARG A 2 10.40 15.84 11.35
N ALA A 3 10.97 14.69 10.98
CA ALA A 3 10.93 14.20 9.61
C ALA A 3 9.56 13.59 9.36
N CYS A 4 8.72 14.27 8.56
CA CYS A 4 7.51 13.69 7.98
C CYS A 4 7.91 12.64 6.94
N LEU A 5 7.85 11.37 7.32
CA LEU A 5 7.84 10.24 6.38
C LEU A 5 6.41 10.12 5.81
N LEU A 6 6.17 10.76 4.67
CA LEU A 6 5.02 10.45 3.82
C LEU A 6 5.37 9.19 3.02
N ALA A 7 4.99 8.04 3.56
CA ALA A 7 4.98 6.81 2.77
C ALA A 7 3.89 6.94 1.69
N ALA A 8 4.28 6.83 0.42
CA ALA A 8 3.35 6.81 -0.70
C ALA A 8 2.57 5.49 -0.67
N ALA A 9 1.26 5.56 -0.53
CA ALA A 9 0.38 4.41 -0.69
C ALA A 9 0.43 3.93 -2.14
N LEU A 10 1.16 2.84 -2.38
CA LEU A 10 1.21 2.13 -3.66
C LEU A 10 0.13 1.05 -3.64
N LEU A 11 -1.05 1.36 -4.18
CA LEU A 11 -2.11 0.38 -4.39
C LEU A 11 -1.79 -0.46 -5.64
N PHE A 12 -1.31 -1.69 -5.43
CA PHE A 12 -1.15 -2.66 -6.51
C PHE A 12 -2.46 -3.39 -6.76
N ALA A 13 -2.98 -3.32 -8.00
CA ALA A 13 -4.02 -4.21 -8.47
C ALA A 13 -3.38 -5.47 -9.07
N PRO A 14 -3.80 -6.69 -8.70
CA PRO A 14 -3.37 -7.90 -9.39
C PRO A 14 -3.99 -7.94 -10.79
N VAL A 15 -3.15 -8.10 -11.82
CA VAL A 15 -3.59 -8.43 -13.16
C VAL A 15 -3.87 -9.95 -13.17
N SER A 16 -5.14 -10.33 -13.12
CA SER A 16 -5.56 -11.70 -13.41
C SER A 16 -5.65 -11.88 -14.93
N ALA A 17 -4.68 -12.56 -15.50
CA ALA A 17 -4.78 -13.05 -16.87
C ALA A 17 -5.64 -14.33 -16.88
N LEU A 18 -6.86 -14.24 -17.40
CA LEU A 18 -7.63 -15.39 -17.89
C LEU A 18 -7.70 -15.25 -19.40
N ALA A 19 -6.93 -16.06 -20.09
CA ALA A 19 -7.02 -16.25 -21.53
C ALA A 19 -8.04 -17.37 -21.80
N GLY A 20 -9.16 -17.00 -22.44
CA GLY A 20 -10.05 -17.93 -23.13
C GLY A 20 -10.16 -17.48 -24.60
N PRO A 21 -10.20 -18.40 -25.59
CA PRO A 21 -10.15 -18.03 -26.99
C PRO A 21 -11.52 -17.54 -27.48
N VAL A 22 -11.54 -16.42 -28.20
CA VAL A 22 -12.71 -15.94 -28.94
C VAL A 22 -12.35 -15.85 -30.41
N PRO A 23 -13.23 -16.30 -31.32
CA PRO A 23 -12.92 -16.51 -32.73
C PRO A 23 -12.85 -15.19 -33.52
N ILE A 24 -11.96 -15.21 -34.49
CA ILE A 24 -11.70 -14.15 -35.44
C ILE A 24 -12.89 -14.08 -36.43
N THR A 25 -13.59 -12.95 -36.48
CA THR A 25 -14.38 -12.59 -37.65
C THR A 25 -13.77 -11.32 -38.24
N GLN A 26 -13.21 -11.47 -39.43
CA GLN A 26 -12.74 -10.35 -40.25
C GLN A 26 -13.93 -9.58 -40.80
N THR A 27 -13.92 -8.27 -40.58
CA THR A 27 -14.58 -7.34 -41.50
C THR A 27 -13.65 -6.16 -41.73
N SER A 28 -13.23 -6.06 -42.99
CA SER A 28 -12.40 -4.97 -43.48
C SER A 28 -13.23 -3.69 -43.60
N THR A 29 -12.71 -2.58 -43.07
CA THR A 29 -12.89 -1.27 -43.69
C THR A 29 -11.60 -0.49 -43.56
N ARG A 30 -11.08 -0.11 -44.74
CA ARG A 30 -10.06 0.91 -44.92
C ARG A 30 -10.56 2.22 -44.32
N ASP A 31 -9.73 2.90 -43.50
CA ASP A 31 -9.40 4.28 -43.80
C ASP A 31 -8.34 4.85 -42.86
N GLN A 32 -7.37 5.42 -43.54
CA GLN A 32 -6.55 6.61 -43.26
C GLN A 32 -5.51 6.55 -42.14
N PHE A 33 -4.33 6.42 -42.61
CA PHE A 33 -3.05 6.81 -42.01
C PHE A 33 -3.12 8.23 -41.46
N ALA A 34 -2.87 8.38 -40.15
CA ALA A 34 -2.25 9.55 -39.59
C ALA A 34 -0.84 9.13 -39.13
N PRO A 35 0.19 9.60 -39.81
CA PRO A 35 1.56 9.23 -39.45
C PRO A 35 2.08 10.12 -38.32
N GLY A 36 2.73 9.54 -37.32
CA GLY A 36 3.88 10.18 -36.73
C GLY A 36 3.76 10.82 -35.37
N GLY A 37 2.64 10.77 -34.64
CA GLY A 37 2.56 11.43 -33.32
C GLY A 37 3.33 10.70 -32.21
N GLY A 38 3.27 9.37 -32.16
CA GLY A 38 3.84 8.58 -31.06
C GLY A 38 5.37 8.55 -31.06
N ILE A 39 6.00 8.29 -32.19
CA ILE A 39 7.46 8.17 -32.28
C ILE A 39 8.15 9.52 -32.03
N VAL A 40 7.59 10.61 -32.53
CA VAL A 40 8.17 11.96 -32.34
C VAL A 40 8.07 12.39 -30.88
N THR A 41 6.98 12.06 -30.19
CA THR A 41 6.80 12.38 -28.76
C THR A 41 7.77 11.57 -27.89
N GLU A 42 7.95 10.28 -28.16
CA GLU A 42 8.86 9.39 -27.44
C GLU A 42 10.32 9.83 -27.60
N ILE A 43 10.76 10.16 -28.81
CA ILE A 43 12.10 10.69 -29.07
C ILE A 43 12.32 12.02 -28.32
N SER A 44 11.33 12.91 -28.34
CA SER A 44 11.41 14.20 -27.63
C SER A 44 11.52 14.01 -26.13
N SER A 45 10.76 13.08 -25.53
CA SER A 45 10.81 12.78 -24.11
C SER A 45 12.11 12.12 -23.68
N THR A 46 12.66 11.22 -24.49
CA THR A 46 13.96 10.58 -24.22
C THR A 46 15.11 11.59 -24.29
N VAL A 47 15.12 12.49 -25.29
CA VAL A 47 16.12 13.58 -25.37
C VAL A 47 15.98 14.54 -24.18
N GLY A 48 14.76 14.85 -23.76
CA GLY A 48 14.50 15.66 -22.56
C GLY A 48 15.04 15.00 -21.30
N LEU A 49 14.79 13.70 -21.11
CA LEU A 49 15.32 12.91 -19.99
C LEU A 49 16.86 12.87 -20.01
N GLN A 50 17.49 12.68 -21.17
CA GLN A 50 18.94 12.69 -21.30
C GLN A 50 19.52 14.05 -20.93
N THR A 51 18.89 15.15 -21.36
CA THR A 51 19.29 16.52 -20.97
C THR A 51 19.14 16.74 -19.45
N TRP A 52 18.04 16.28 -18.86
CA TRP A 52 17.83 16.32 -17.41
C TRP A 52 18.92 15.53 -16.67
N THR A 53 19.30 14.36 -17.18
CA THR A 53 20.36 13.51 -16.62
C THR A 53 21.70 14.24 -16.53
N LEU A 54 22.05 15.08 -17.52
CA LEU A 54 23.26 15.89 -17.47
C LEU A 54 23.24 16.88 -16.28
N GLY A 55 22.09 17.48 -16.01
CA GLY A 55 21.89 18.33 -14.82
C GLY A 55 21.80 17.56 -13.50
N PHE A 56 21.33 16.30 -13.52
CA PHE A 56 21.24 15.45 -12.34
C PHE A 56 22.62 14.88 -11.93
N ARG A 57 23.49 14.59 -12.89
CA ARG A 57 24.83 14.00 -12.64
C ARG A 57 25.60 14.70 -11.52
N PRO A 58 25.85 16.02 -11.54
CA PRO A 58 26.62 16.68 -10.48
C PRO A 58 25.94 16.57 -9.11
N ARG A 59 24.61 16.54 -9.04
CA ARG A 59 23.89 16.34 -7.77
C ARG A 59 24.09 14.93 -7.21
N ALA A 60 24.03 13.90 -8.08
CA ALA A 60 24.29 12.52 -7.69
C ALA A 60 25.74 12.32 -7.20
N LEU A 61 26.73 12.87 -7.93
CA LEU A 61 28.14 12.80 -7.52
C LEU A 61 28.36 13.50 -6.16
N ALA A 62 27.72 14.65 -5.93
CA ALA A 62 27.79 15.35 -4.64
C ALA A 62 27.16 14.53 -3.49
N GLN A 63 26.31 13.55 -3.78
CA GLN A 63 25.72 12.60 -2.84
C GLN A 63 26.55 11.30 -2.67
N GLY A 64 27.76 11.26 -3.20
CA GLY A 64 28.71 10.14 -3.06
C GLY A 64 28.55 9.03 -4.10
N ILE A 65 27.79 9.24 -5.16
CA ILE A 65 27.74 8.30 -6.29
C ILE A 65 29.02 8.44 -7.11
N SER A 66 29.69 7.34 -7.40
CA SER A 66 30.90 7.34 -8.23
C SER A 66 30.56 7.64 -9.68
N PRO A 67 31.46 8.31 -10.43
CA PRO A 67 31.27 8.52 -11.86
C PRO A 67 31.01 7.20 -12.61
N ALA A 68 31.76 6.15 -12.29
CA ALA A 68 31.62 4.86 -12.94
C ALA A 68 30.24 4.21 -12.71
N THR A 69 29.71 4.27 -11.50
CA THR A 69 28.36 3.79 -11.18
C THR A 69 27.31 4.58 -11.93
N PHE A 70 27.44 5.91 -11.94
CA PHE A 70 26.51 6.78 -12.63
C PHE A 70 26.51 6.49 -14.13
N ASP A 71 27.67 6.54 -14.76
CA ASP A 71 27.81 6.38 -16.21
C ASP A 71 27.29 4.99 -16.66
N ARG A 72 27.58 3.91 -15.91
CA ARG A 72 27.03 2.57 -16.15
C ARG A 72 25.50 2.53 -16.02
N ALA A 73 24.93 3.16 -15.00
CA ALA A 73 23.49 3.14 -14.72
C ALA A 73 22.66 3.91 -15.75
N PHE A 74 23.25 4.91 -16.41
CA PHE A 74 22.56 5.80 -17.36
C PHE A 74 22.93 5.57 -18.82
N GLN A 75 23.81 4.59 -19.12
CA GLN A 75 24.33 4.34 -20.47
C GLN A 75 23.21 4.15 -21.51
N ASP A 76 22.17 3.36 -21.17
CA ASP A 76 21.07 3.00 -22.08
C ASP A 76 19.72 3.55 -21.58
N LEU A 77 19.74 4.63 -20.80
CA LEU A 77 18.53 5.19 -20.19
C LEU A 77 17.53 5.67 -21.24
N ARG A 78 16.29 5.24 -21.12
CA ARG A 78 15.15 5.66 -21.94
C ARG A 78 14.02 6.21 -21.10
N TYR A 79 13.24 7.09 -21.70
CA TYR A 79 11.98 7.52 -21.10
C TYR A 79 10.94 6.40 -21.22
N ASN A 80 10.17 6.15 -20.16
CA ASN A 80 9.21 5.07 -20.12
C ASN A 80 7.78 5.59 -19.97
N ASP A 81 7.06 5.68 -21.09
CA ASP A 81 5.67 6.14 -21.13
C ASP A 81 4.72 5.28 -20.30
N THR A 82 5.00 3.96 -20.20
CA THR A 82 4.19 3.05 -19.37
C THR A 82 4.27 3.42 -17.88
N VAL A 83 5.45 3.85 -17.42
CA VAL A 83 5.66 4.36 -16.05
C VAL A 83 4.78 5.56 -15.78
N ILE A 84 4.78 6.53 -16.70
CA ILE A 84 3.97 7.75 -16.57
C ILE A 84 2.47 7.45 -16.67
N ALA A 85 2.06 6.59 -17.59
CA ALA A 85 0.66 6.18 -17.71
C ALA A 85 0.15 5.55 -16.39
N LYS A 86 0.97 4.68 -15.77
CA LYS A 86 0.63 4.08 -14.48
C LYS A 86 0.61 5.09 -13.32
N ASP A 87 1.56 6.04 -13.32
CA ASP A 87 1.60 7.09 -12.30
C ASP A 87 0.36 8.01 -12.35
N ARG A 88 -0.13 8.32 -13.55
CA ARG A 88 -1.31 9.18 -13.74
C ARG A 88 -2.63 8.47 -13.51
N ASN A 89 -2.70 7.18 -13.76
CA ASN A 89 -3.92 6.38 -13.60
C ASN A 89 -4.18 5.91 -12.16
N GLN A 90 -3.34 6.24 -11.18
CA GLN A 90 -3.55 5.88 -9.77
C GLN A 90 -4.74 6.60 -9.11
N ALA A 91 -5.15 7.75 -9.64
CA ALA A 91 -6.15 8.62 -8.99
C ALA A 91 -7.60 8.15 -9.17
N GLU A 92 -7.90 7.18 -10.05
CA GLU A 92 -9.28 6.88 -10.45
C GLU A 92 -9.85 5.56 -9.88
N PHE A 93 -9.05 4.74 -9.22
CA PHE A 93 -9.54 3.48 -8.63
C PHE A 93 -9.67 3.57 -7.11
N THR A 94 -10.76 4.15 -6.65
CA THR A 94 -11.22 3.97 -5.27
C THR A 94 -12.05 2.68 -5.20
N LYS A 95 -11.38 1.56 -4.90
CA LYS A 95 -12.06 0.31 -4.55
C LYS A 95 -12.68 0.47 -3.16
N THR A 96 -13.84 -0.13 -2.95
CA THR A 96 -14.35 -0.31 -1.59
C THR A 96 -13.42 -1.24 -0.81
N ILE A 97 -13.48 -1.17 0.53
CA ILE A 97 -12.66 -2.07 1.35
C ILE A 97 -12.99 -3.55 1.10
N TRP A 98 -14.24 -3.88 0.88
CA TRP A 98 -14.64 -5.28 0.61
C TRP A 98 -14.15 -5.76 -0.75
N ASP A 99 -14.22 -4.95 -1.81
CA ASP A 99 -13.67 -5.32 -3.12
C ASP A 99 -12.14 -5.50 -3.05
N TYR A 100 -11.48 -4.70 -2.23
CA TYR A 100 -10.04 -4.87 -1.98
C TYR A 100 -9.76 -6.18 -1.23
N LEU A 101 -10.47 -6.45 -0.12
CA LEU A 101 -10.28 -7.65 0.69
C LEU A 101 -10.63 -8.92 -0.06
N ASP A 102 -11.68 -8.94 -0.90
CA ASP A 102 -12.05 -10.09 -1.72
C ASP A 102 -10.90 -10.55 -2.63
N SER A 103 -10.11 -9.60 -3.13
CA SER A 103 -8.93 -9.91 -3.94
C SER A 103 -7.66 -10.16 -3.10
N ALA A 104 -7.47 -9.39 -2.03
CA ALA A 104 -6.28 -9.42 -1.19
C ALA A 104 -6.24 -10.64 -0.26
N VAL A 105 -7.40 -11.17 0.15
CA VAL A 105 -7.53 -12.33 1.06
C VAL A 105 -8.34 -13.44 0.42
N SER A 106 -8.17 -13.64 -0.90
CA SER A 106 -8.84 -14.70 -1.66
C SER A 106 -8.37 -16.09 -1.23
N ASP A 107 -9.22 -17.10 -1.43
CA ASP A 107 -8.89 -18.51 -1.13
C ASP A 107 -7.60 -18.96 -1.82
N ALA A 108 -7.38 -18.53 -3.06
CA ALA A 108 -6.15 -18.81 -3.79
C ALA A 108 -4.93 -18.21 -3.09
N ARG A 109 -5.03 -16.95 -2.60
CA ARG A 109 -3.92 -16.32 -1.88
C ARG A 109 -3.67 -17.00 -0.54
N ILE A 110 -4.72 -17.37 0.20
CA ILE A 110 -4.60 -18.15 1.45
C ILE A 110 -3.91 -19.49 1.19
N SER A 111 -4.38 -20.23 0.19
CA SER A 111 -3.83 -21.53 -0.17
C SER A 111 -2.34 -21.46 -0.55
N ASN A 112 -1.97 -20.47 -1.38
CA ASN A 112 -0.57 -20.22 -1.76
C ASN A 112 0.27 -19.79 -0.56
N GLY A 113 -0.27 -18.99 0.36
CA GLY A 113 0.42 -18.59 1.58
C GLY A 113 0.67 -19.76 2.54
N ILE A 114 -0.29 -20.66 2.69
CA ILE A 114 -0.10 -21.90 3.46
C ILE A 114 0.99 -22.77 2.84
N ALA A 115 1.04 -22.87 1.50
CA ALA A 115 2.11 -23.57 0.81
C ALA A 115 3.48 -22.90 1.04
N ALA A 116 3.55 -21.57 0.96
CA ALA A 116 4.76 -20.79 1.22
C ALA A 116 5.24 -20.95 2.67
N LEU A 117 4.32 -20.89 3.66
CA LEU A 117 4.64 -21.16 5.06
C LEU A 117 5.30 -22.53 5.25
N ARG A 118 4.77 -23.57 4.60
CA ARG A 118 5.31 -24.92 4.69
C ARG A 118 6.67 -25.05 4.01
N ALA A 119 6.80 -24.49 2.82
CA ALA A 119 8.04 -24.55 2.03
C ALA A 119 9.22 -23.85 2.72
N HIS A 120 8.95 -22.73 3.40
CA HIS A 120 9.98 -21.91 4.03
C HIS A 120 9.97 -21.98 5.57
N ARG A 121 9.34 -23.00 6.16
CA ARG A 121 9.17 -23.10 7.61
C ARG A 121 10.49 -22.96 8.40
N PRO A 122 11.60 -23.63 8.04
CA PRO A 122 12.85 -23.49 8.79
C PRO A 122 13.43 -22.08 8.77
N LEU A 123 13.31 -21.37 7.65
CA LEU A 123 13.70 -19.96 7.55
C LEU A 123 12.81 -19.10 8.42
N LEU A 124 11.49 -19.24 8.28
CA LEU A 124 10.49 -18.42 8.98
C LEU A 124 10.59 -18.58 10.50
N ASP A 125 10.89 -19.77 11.02
CA ASP A 125 11.13 -20.01 12.45
C ASP A 125 12.35 -19.23 12.95
N ARG A 126 13.43 -19.18 12.15
CA ARG A 126 14.62 -18.37 12.48
C ARG A 126 14.30 -16.87 12.46
N LEU A 127 13.50 -16.41 11.49
CA LEU A 127 13.11 -15.01 11.41
C LEU A 127 12.22 -14.60 12.59
N GLU A 128 11.23 -15.43 12.94
CA GLU A 128 10.39 -15.18 14.11
C GLU A 128 11.19 -15.17 15.42
N ALA A 129 12.13 -16.10 15.56
CA ALA A 129 13.02 -16.11 16.73
C ALA A 129 13.90 -14.87 16.81
N THR A 130 14.40 -14.37 15.66
CA THR A 130 15.32 -13.24 15.60
C THR A 130 14.60 -11.89 15.78
N TYR A 131 13.47 -11.71 15.11
CA TYR A 131 12.80 -10.42 15.01
C TYR A 131 11.51 -10.31 15.84
N GLY A 132 10.99 -11.42 16.36
CA GLY A 132 9.74 -11.45 17.13
C GLY A 132 8.47 -11.20 16.30
N VAL A 133 8.58 -11.23 14.98
CA VAL A 133 7.45 -11.06 14.04
C VAL A 133 6.95 -12.44 13.62
N PRO A 134 5.66 -12.76 13.78
CA PRO A 134 5.11 -14.07 13.41
C PRO A 134 5.32 -14.39 11.92
N ALA A 135 5.60 -15.65 11.62
CA ALA A 135 5.81 -16.16 10.27
C ALA A 135 4.63 -15.80 9.33
N GLU A 136 3.40 -15.90 9.83
CA GLU A 136 2.17 -15.61 9.08
C GLU A 136 2.09 -14.14 8.65
N VAL A 137 2.59 -13.21 9.45
CA VAL A 137 2.64 -11.77 9.12
C VAL A 137 3.66 -11.51 8.02
N ILE A 138 4.86 -12.09 8.12
CA ILE A 138 5.91 -11.97 7.10
C ILE A 138 5.41 -12.51 5.76
N VAL A 139 4.77 -13.68 5.78
CA VAL A 139 4.21 -14.32 4.58
C VAL A 139 3.01 -13.56 4.03
N ALA A 140 2.19 -12.93 4.89
CA ALA A 140 1.08 -12.09 4.44
C ALA A 140 1.58 -10.85 3.67
N VAL A 141 2.64 -10.18 4.14
CA VAL A 141 3.30 -9.09 3.40
C VAL A 141 3.82 -9.61 2.06
N TRP A 142 4.56 -10.71 2.05
CA TRP A 142 5.06 -11.32 0.83
C TRP A 142 3.96 -11.65 -0.18
N GLY A 143 2.85 -12.17 0.33
CA GLY A 143 1.67 -12.49 -0.48
C GLY A 143 1.01 -11.28 -1.11
N LEU A 144 0.83 -10.18 -0.36
CA LEU A 144 0.23 -8.96 -0.90
C LEU A 144 1.16 -8.24 -1.86
N GLU A 145 2.44 -8.15 -1.54
CA GLU A 145 3.40 -7.36 -2.31
C GLU A 145 3.73 -7.98 -3.67
N SER A 146 3.99 -9.28 -3.73
CA SER A 146 4.46 -9.92 -4.96
C SER A 146 3.79 -11.25 -5.29
N SER A 147 2.68 -11.60 -4.63
CA SER A 147 2.06 -12.92 -4.77
C SER A 147 3.07 -14.05 -4.52
N TYR A 148 3.78 -13.94 -3.40
CA TYR A 148 4.82 -14.89 -2.97
C TYR A 148 6.00 -14.97 -3.94
N GLY A 149 6.43 -13.81 -4.46
CA GLY A 149 7.55 -13.69 -5.37
C GLY A 149 7.24 -13.90 -6.86
N ALA A 150 5.99 -14.22 -7.21
CA ALA A 150 5.59 -14.42 -8.61
C ALA A 150 5.58 -13.10 -9.42
N ASN A 151 5.40 -11.95 -8.75
CA ASN A 151 5.26 -10.63 -9.38
C ASN A 151 6.19 -9.60 -8.72
N ARG A 152 7.50 -9.76 -8.92
CA ARG A 152 8.52 -8.85 -8.34
C ARG A 152 8.70 -7.55 -9.14
N GLY A 153 8.07 -7.43 -10.30
CA GLY A 153 8.25 -6.34 -11.26
C GLY A 153 9.39 -6.63 -12.25
N THR A 154 9.29 -6.00 -13.43
CA THR A 154 10.21 -6.25 -14.55
C THR A 154 10.78 -4.96 -15.16
N ILE A 155 10.41 -3.80 -14.60
CA ILE A 155 10.88 -2.51 -15.12
C ILE A 155 12.24 -2.20 -14.46
N PRO A 156 13.28 -1.82 -15.24
CA PRO A 156 14.54 -1.38 -14.66
C PRO A 156 14.31 -0.24 -13.66
N VAL A 157 14.80 -0.42 -12.42
CA VAL A 157 14.52 0.54 -11.31
C VAL A 157 15.07 1.93 -11.62
N ILE A 158 16.27 2.01 -12.21
CA ILE A 158 16.89 3.29 -12.59
C ILE A 158 16.03 4.01 -13.63
N GLU A 159 15.54 3.29 -14.66
CA GLU A 159 14.68 3.84 -15.71
C GLU A 159 13.35 4.35 -15.13
N ALA A 160 12.69 3.55 -14.29
CA ALA A 160 11.43 3.94 -13.66
C ALA A 160 11.59 5.21 -12.83
N LEU A 161 12.58 5.24 -11.94
CA LEU A 161 12.79 6.36 -11.03
C LEU A 161 13.28 7.62 -11.75
N ALA A 162 14.17 7.48 -12.76
CA ALA A 162 14.62 8.61 -13.56
C ALA A 162 13.47 9.24 -14.37
N THR A 163 12.62 8.39 -14.98
CA THR A 163 11.42 8.86 -15.71
C THR A 163 10.49 9.64 -14.78
N LEU A 164 10.20 9.14 -13.58
CA LEU A 164 9.32 9.80 -12.61
C LEU A 164 9.93 11.07 -12.01
N ALA A 165 11.25 11.09 -11.79
CA ALA A 165 11.95 12.27 -11.32
C ALA A 165 11.93 13.38 -12.38
N PHE A 166 12.15 13.03 -13.64
CA PHE A 166 12.09 13.94 -14.80
C PHE A 166 10.68 14.48 -15.04
N ASP A 167 9.61 13.65 -14.95
CA ASP A 167 8.20 14.08 -15.11
C ASP A 167 7.80 15.16 -14.09
N GLY A 168 8.42 15.18 -12.91
CA GLY A 168 8.37 16.26 -11.95
C GLY A 168 7.13 16.30 -11.05
N ARG A 169 6.08 15.52 -11.29
CA ARG A 169 4.85 15.52 -10.45
C ARG A 169 5.16 15.27 -8.95
N ARG A 170 6.16 14.42 -8.66
CA ARG A 170 6.77 14.18 -7.36
C ARG A 170 8.30 14.13 -7.51
N GLY A 171 8.85 15.02 -8.34
CA GLY A 171 10.23 14.96 -8.81
C GLY A 171 11.25 14.83 -7.69
N ALA A 172 11.17 15.67 -6.67
CA ALA A 172 12.11 15.64 -5.54
C ALA A 172 12.08 14.30 -4.77
N PHE A 173 10.90 13.70 -4.61
CA PHE A 173 10.78 12.38 -3.98
C PHE A 173 11.46 11.30 -4.82
N PHE A 174 11.14 11.25 -6.12
CA PHE A 174 11.71 10.22 -7.00
C PHE A 174 13.20 10.44 -7.27
N GLU A 175 13.68 11.67 -7.29
CA GLU A 175 15.13 11.98 -7.35
C GLU A 175 15.86 11.42 -6.11
N ALA A 176 15.30 11.59 -4.91
CA ALA A 176 15.86 11.01 -3.69
C ALA A 176 15.89 9.46 -3.76
N GLN A 177 14.80 8.82 -4.23
CA GLN A 177 14.77 7.37 -4.43
C GLN A 177 15.79 6.92 -5.51
N LEU A 178 16.00 7.69 -6.56
CA LEU A 178 16.98 7.40 -7.61
C LEU A 178 18.42 7.45 -7.05
N ILE A 179 18.74 8.41 -6.20
CA ILE A 179 20.04 8.47 -5.51
C ILE A 179 20.24 7.23 -4.63
N ASP A 180 19.22 6.83 -3.88
CA ASP A 180 19.28 5.63 -3.06
C ASP A 180 19.41 4.36 -3.92
N ALA A 181 18.72 4.27 -5.08
CA ALA A 181 18.88 3.18 -6.03
C ALA A 181 20.32 3.11 -6.60
N LEU A 182 20.93 4.26 -6.91
CA LEU A 182 22.33 4.30 -7.34
C LEU A 182 23.31 3.84 -6.24
N ARG A 183 23.02 4.15 -4.97
CA ARG A 183 23.81 3.62 -3.83
C ARG A 183 23.71 2.11 -3.70
N ILE A 184 22.51 1.53 -3.91
CA ILE A 184 22.31 0.08 -3.94
C ILE A 184 23.15 -0.57 -5.04
N LEU A 185 23.11 0.01 -6.24
CA LEU A 185 23.92 -0.47 -7.36
C LEU A 185 25.42 -0.34 -7.07
N GLN A 186 25.83 0.73 -6.38
CA GLN A 186 27.22 1.00 -6.03
C GLN A 186 27.74 0.06 -4.94
N SER A 187 26.89 -0.39 -4.00
CA SER A 187 27.28 -1.36 -2.96
C SER A 187 27.53 -2.75 -3.52
N GLY A 188 27.00 -3.06 -4.72
CA GLY A 188 27.16 -4.38 -5.36
C GLY A 188 26.17 -5.43 -4.86
N ASP A 189 25.13 -5.02 -4.10
CA ASP A 189 24.07 -5.93 -3.64
C ASP A 189 23.26 -6.51 -4.82
N VAL A 190 23.23 -5.81 -5.95
CA VAL A 190 22.54 -6.25 -7.18
C VAL A 190 23.31 -5.82 -8.43
N GLU A 191 23.27 -6.65 -9.46
CA GLU A 191 23.79 -6.29 -10.79
C GLU A 191 22.76 -5.47 -11.58
N LEU A 192 23.22 -4.54 -12.43
CA LEU A 192 22.33 -3.64 -13.19
C LEU A 192 21.25 -4.39 -13.99
N GLY A 193 21.61 -5.52 -14.62
CA GLY A 193 20.67 -6.34 -15.41
C GLY A 193 19.57 -7.01 -14.60
N SER A 194 19.79 -7.24 -13.31
CA SER A 194 18.83 -7.83 -12.37
C SER A 194 18.11 -6.78 -11.53
N PHE A 195 18.51 -5.50 -11.65
CA PHE A 195 17.96 -4.40 -10.84
C PHE A 195 16.59 -3.95 -11.37
N THR A 196 15.62 -4.81 -11.22
CA THR A 196 14.23 -4.61 -11.69
C THR A 196 13.26 -4.46 -10.53
N GLY A 197 12.09 -3.89 -10.83
CA GLY A 197 11.04 -3.69 -9.86
C GLY A 197 9.72 -3.25 -10.50
N SER A 198 8.87 -2.64 -9.72
CA SER A 198 7.62 -2.05 -10.18
C SER A 198 7.85 -0.76 -10.97
N TRP A 199 6.79 -0.27 -11.62
CA TRP A 199 6.81 1.02 -12.32
C TRP A 199 7.20 2.22 -11.43
N ALA A 200 7.05 2.11 -10.11
CA ALA A 200 7.40 3.16 -9.14
C ALA A 200 8.72 2.86 -8.39
N GLY A 201 9.51 1.88 -8.86
CA GLY A 201 10.80 1.56 -8.26
C GLY A 201 10.72 0.75 -6.97
N ALA A 202 9.58 0.10 -6.67
CA ALA A 202 9.50 -0.86 -5.58
C ALA A 202 10.10 -2.20 -6.03
N MET A 203 10.92 -2.84 -5.18
CA MET A 203 11.89 -3.87 -5.56
C MET A 203 11.69 -5.19 -4.82
N GLY A 204 11.95 -6.27 -5.53
CA GLY A 204 12.10 -7.60 -4.96
C GLY A 204 10.80 -8.24 -4.47
N HIS A 205 10.97 -9.28 -3.65
CA HIS A 205 9.88 -10.09 -3.12
C HIS A 205 8.85 -9.32 -2.28
N THR A 206 9.29 -8.30 -1.54
CA THR A 206 8.47 -7.55 -0.59
C THR A 206 8.37 -6.06 -0.92
N GLN A 207 8.73 -5.71 -2.16
CA GLN A 207 8.48 -4.43 -2.80
C GLN A 207 9.02 -3.22 -2.00
N PHE A 208 10.27 -3.34 -1.52
CA PHE A 208 10.93 -2.22 -0.88
C PHE A 208 11.24 -1.09 -1.87
N ILE A 209 10.92 0.14 -1.51
CA ILE A 209 11.50 1.30 -2.19
C ILE A 209 12.96 1.49 -1.77
N PRO A 210 13.82 2.14 -2.58
CA PRO A 210 15.25 2.26 -2.30
C PRO A 210 15.59 2.80 -0.92
N SER A 211 14.87 3.80 -0.41
CA SER A 211 15.09 4.33 0.94
C SER A 211 14.74 3.33 2.06
N SER A 212 13.70 2.49 1.86
CA SER A 212 13.37 1.41 2.78
C SER A 212 14.45 0.33 2.77
N TYR A 213 15.00 0.02 1.60
CA TYR A 213 16.11 -0.92 1.46
C TYR A 213 17.32 -0.49 2.30
N HIS A 214 17.75 0.76 2.19
CA HIS A 214 18.87 1.27 3.01
C HIS A 214 18.61 1.19 4.51
N SER A 215 17.36 1.43 4.91
CA SER A 215 16.99 1.48 6.33
C SER A 215 16.82 0.10 6.96
N PHE A 216 16.41 -0.91 6.18
CA PHE A 216 15.88 -2.15 6.73
C PHE A 216 16.40 -3.43 6.06
N ALA A 217 17.00 -3.37 4.87
CA ALA A 217 17.52 -4.56 4.22
C ALA A 217 18.67 -5.18 5.03
N VAL A 218 18.65 -6.49 5.13
CA VAL A 218 19.63 -7.29 5.87
C VAL A 218 20.15 -8.43 4.98
N ASP A 219 21.41 -8.75 5.14
CA ASP A 219 22.07 -9.96 4.68
C ASP A 219 21.88 -11.01 5.79
N PHE A 220 20.94 -11.91 5.61
CA PHE A 220 20.55 -12.87 6.63
C PHE A 220 21.19 -14.24 6.43
N ASP A 221 21.55 -14.59 5.21
CA ASP A 221 22.26 -15.82 4.90
C ASP A 221 23.80 -15.67 5.06
N GLY A 222 24.30 -14.42 5.08
CA GLY A 222 25.70 -14.09 5.35
C GLY A 222 26.60 -14.22 4.13
N ASP A 223 26.04 -14.09 2.92
CA ASP A 223 26.82 -14.17 1.67
C ASP A 223 27.54 -12.86 1.30
N GLY A 224 27.31 -11.78 2.07
CA GLY A 224 27.88 -10.45 1.88
C GLY A 224 27.02 -9.53 1.00
N ARG A 225 25.81 -9.92 0.66
CA ARG A 225 24.84 -9.14 -0.12
C ARG A 225 23.49 -9.07 0.63
N ARG A 226 22.71 -8.06 0.34
CA ARG A 226 21.34 -7.96 0.83
C ARG A 226 20.40 -8.20 -0.34
N ASP A 227 20.36 -9.46 -0.83
CA ASP A 227 19.67 -9.82 -2.07
C ASP A 227 18.17 -10.02 -1.85
N ILE A 228 17.37 -9.05 -2.29
CA ILE A 228 15.91 -9.13 -2.26
C ILE A 228 15.29 -9.49 -3.61
N TRP A 229 16.11 -9.72 -4.66
CA TRP A 229 15.67 -9.89 -6.06
C TRP A 229 15.73 -11.32 -6.56
N SER A 230 16.63 -12.15 -6.06
CA SER A 230 16.86 -13.53 -6.50
C SER A 230 15.64 -14.43 -6.22
N ASP A 231 15.72 -15.68 -6.68
CA ASP A 231 14.64 -16.65 -6.42
C ASP A 231 14.65 -17.17 -4.97
N ASP A 232 15.76 -17.04 -4.27
CA ASP A 232 15.81 -17.29 -2.82
C ASP A 232 15.23 -16.09 -2.05
N PRO A 233 14.12 -16.24 -1.33
CA PRO A 233 13.49 -15.14 -0.62
C PRO A 233 14.13 -14.80 0.74
N THR A 234 15.23 -15.44 1.12
CA THR A 234 15.79 -15.38 2.48
C THR A 234 15.98 -13.95 2.96
N ASP A 235 16.76 -13.14 2.24
CA ASP A 235 17.04 -11.76 2.65
C ASP A 235 15.82 -10.86 2.55
N ALA A 236 14.95 -11.08 1.56
CA ALA A 236 13.75 -10.30 1.40
C ALA A 236 12.77 -10.50 2.56
N LEU A 237 12.56 -11.75 3.00
CA LEU A 237 11.69 -12.07 4.14
C LEU A 237 12.32 -11.60 5.45
N ALA A 238 13.66 -11.76 5.60
CA ALA A 238 14.40 -11.24 6.75
C ALA A 238 14.35 -9.72 6.83
N SER A 239 14.50 -9.03 5.70
CA SER A 239 14.40 -7.57 5.61
C SER A 239 12.99 -7.08 5.98
N THR A 240 11.94 -7.81 5.59
CA THR A 240 10.56 -7.52 5.99
C THR A 240 10.37 -7.69 7.50
N ALA A 241 10.87 -8.78 8.07
CA ALA A 241 10.82 -8.99 9.51
C ALA A 241 11.58 -7.90 10.27
N ALA A 242 12.79 -7.53 9.79
CA ALA A 242 13.58 -6.44 10.34
C ALA A 242 12.88 -5.09 10.24
N TYR A 243 12.20 -4.81 9.12
CA TYR A 243 11.38 -3.61 8.94
C TYR A 243 10.30 -3.52 10.01
N LEU A 244 9.49 -4.58 10.17
CA LEU A 244 8.39 -4.60 11.13
C LEU A 244 8.91 -4.50 12.57
N ALA A 245 9.96 -5.24 12.92
CA ALA A 245 10.59 -5.19 14.23
C ALA A 245 11.14 -3.79 14.56
N LYS A 246 11.96 -3.19 13.66
CA LYS A 246 12.48 -1.84 13.83
C LYS A 246 11.38 -0.77 13.83
N SER A 247 10.24 -1.04 13.21
CA SER A 247 9.05 -0.20 13.23
C SER A 247 8.26 -0.28 14.54
N GLY A 248 8.65 -1.16 15.47
CA GLY A 248 8.06 -1.27 16.80
C GLY A 248 7.03 -2.39 16.92
N TRP A 249 7.18 -3.49 16.16
CA TRP A 249 6.34 -4.67 16.30
C TRP A 249 6.36 -5.20 17.74
N GLN A 250 5.19 -5.42 18.30
CA GLN A 250 5.01 -5.93 19.65
C GLN A 250 4.60 -7.41 19.58
N LYS A 251 5.52 -8.31 19.99
CA LYS A 251 5.24 -9.74 20.01
C LYS A 251 4.04 -10.04 20.92
N GLY A 252 3.12 -10.87 20.42
CA GLY A 252 1.92 -11.27 21.16
C GLY A 252 0.78 -10.24 21.15
N GLN A 253 0.97 -9.00 20.66
CA GLN A 253 -0.10 -8.07 20.45
C GLN A 253 -0.71 -8.27 19.05
N PRO A 254 -2.05 -8.38 18.88
CA PRO A 254 -2.67 -8.46 17.58
C PRO A 254 -2.56 -7.11 16.83
N TRP A 255 -2.74 -7.15 15.51
CA TRP A 255 -2.94 -5.93 14.72
C TRP A 255 -4.30 -5.30 15.03
N GLY A 256 -5.33 -6.13 15.16
CA GLY A 256 -6.71 -5.77 15.44
C GLY A 256 -7.55 -6.98 15.81
N ILE A 257 -8.72 -6.72 16.37
CA ILE A 257 -9.73 -7.71 16.74
C ILE A 257 -11.07 -7.25 16.18
N GLU A 258 -11.75 -8.09 15.41
CA GLU A 258 -13.12 -7.83 14.96
C GLU A 258 -14.07 -7.83 16.16
N VAL A 259 -14.91 -6.77 16.26
CA VAL A 259 -15.83 -6.57 17.36
C VAL A 259 -17.25 -6.32 16.90
N THR A 260 -18.23 -6.62 17.77
CA THR A 260 -19.61 -6.18 17.64
C THR A 260 -19.82 -4.88 18.40
N LEU A 261 -20.56 -3.97 17.75
CA LEU A 261 -20.95 -2.69 18.35
C LEU A 261 -22.27 -2.85 19.11
N PRO A 262 -22.35 -2.47 20.41
CA PRO A 262 -23.60 -2.50 21.12
C PRO A 262 -24.56 -1.41 20.60
N PRO A 263 -25.88 -1.61 20.68
CA PRO A 263 -26.85 -0.56 20.37
C PRO A 263 -26.61 0.69 21.21
N GLY A 264 -26.63 1.86 20.57
CA GLY A 264 -26.48 3.15 21.26
C GLY A 264 -25.03 3.58 21.56
N LEU A 265 -24.04 2.83 21.09
CA LEU A 265 -22.64 3.28 21.20
C LEU A 265 -22.44 4.61 20.47
N ASP A 266 -21.79 5.56 21.14
CA ASP A 266 -21.37 6.80 20.47
C ASP A 266 -20.25 6.50 19.47
N LEU A 267 -20.61 6.46 18.18
CA LEU A 267 -19.63 6.24 17.10
C LEU A 267 -18.69 7.43 16.89
N GLY A 268 -18.91 8.55 17.56
CA GLY A 268 -17.95 9.65 17.66
C GLY A 268 -16.63 9.24 18.35
N LEU A 269 -16.64 8.16 19.12
CA LEU A 269 -15.44 7.55 19.70
C LEU A 269 -14.58 6.80 18.67
N ALA A 270 -15.14 6.46 17.52
CA ALA A 270 -14.38 5.80 16.46
C ALA A 270 -13.34 6.75 15.84
N GLY A 271 -12.19 6.20 15.54
CA GLY A 271 -11.10 6.91 14.88
C GLY A 271 -9.77 6.24 15.20
N SER A 272 -8.98 6.07 14.19
CA SER A 272 -7.72 5.31 14.29
C SER A 272 -6.71 5.89 15.29
N THR A 273 -6.86 7.14 15.72
CA THR A 273 -5.96 7.83 16.68
C THR A 273 -6.50 7.88 18.11
N THR A 274 -7.81 7.64 18.31
CA THR A 274 -8.44 7.72 19.63
C THR A 274 -8.22 6.41 20.37
N LYS A 275 -7.23 6.37 21.26
CA LYS A 275 -6.92 5.17 22.04
C LYS A 275 -7.66 5.21 23.38
N VAL A 276 -8.42 4.15 23.65
CA VAL A 276 -9.16 3.92 24.90
C VAL A 276 -8.71 2.59 25.47
N ALA A 277 -8.67 2.46 26.79
CA ALA A 277 -8.30 1.20 27.43
C ALA A 277 -9.27 0.08 27.03
N THR A 278 -8.78 -1.15 26.86
CA THR A 278 -9.63 -2.29 26.51
C THR A 278 -10.75 -2.49 27.53
N ALA A 279 -10.50 -2.27 28.82
CA ALA A 279 -11.50 -2.37 29.87
C ALA A 279 -12.67 -1.39 29.67
N ASP A 280 -12.38 -0.16 29.23
CA ASP A 280 -13.42 0.85 28.94
C ASP A 280 -14.27 0.46 27.73
N TRP A 281 -13.65 -0.12 26.67
CA TRP A 281 -14.39 -0.68 25.54
C TRP A 281 -15.33 -1.81 25.99
N VAL A 282 -14.86 -2.69 26.87
CA VAL A 282 -15.69 -3.77 27.46
C VAL A 282 -16.82 -3.19 28.27
N ALA A 283 -16.58 -2.14 29.10
CA ALA A 283 -17.60 -1.44 29.89
C ALA A 283 -18.67 -0.77 29.01
N LEU A 284 -18.27 -0.27 27.82
CA LEU A 284 -19.16 0.25 26.80
C LEU A 284 -19.94 -0.86 26.02
N GLY A 285 -19.69 -2.12 26.35
CA GLY A 285 -20.42 -3.26 25.79
C GLY A 285 -19.80 -3.89 24.54
N LEU A 286 -18.60 -3.50 24.11
CA LEU A 286 -17.93 -4.13 22.99
C LEU A 286 -17.55 -5.57 23.35
N ARG A 287 -17.68 -6.48 22.38
CA ARG A 287 -17.29 -7.89 22.48
C ARG A 287 -16.62 -8.31 21.16
N ARG A 288 -15.87 -9.40 21.20
CA ARG A 288 -15.41 -10.02 19.96
C ARG A 288 -16.59 -10.39 19.06
N ALA A 289 -16.40 -10.38 17.75
CA ALA A 289 -17.44 -10.72 16.79
C ALA A 289 -17.94 -12.17 16.91
N ASP A 290 -17.18 -13.06 17.56
CA ASP A 290 -17.59 -14.43 17.88
C ASP A 290 -18.38 -14.55 19.21
N GLY A 291 -18.63 -13.40 19.90
CA GLY A 291 -19.33 -13.33 21.18
C GLY A 291 -18.44 -13.58 22.40
N SER A 292 -17.20 -13.98 22.23
CA SER A 292 -16.26 -14.21 23.33
C SER A 292 -15.79 -12.90 23.98
N ALA A 293 -15.15 -13.00 25.14
CA ALA A 293 -14.60 -11.86 25.85
C ALA A 293 -13.44 -11.23 25.06
N LEU A 294 -13.33 -9.90 25.12
CA LEU A 294 -12.19 -9.16 24.57
C LEU A 294 -10.97 -9.37 25.48
N PRO A 295 -9.86 -9.92 24.97
CA PRO A 295 -8.62 -9.96 25.72
C PRO A 295 -8.02 -8.56 25.84
N ASP A 296 -7.34 -8.29 26.94
CA ASP A 296 -6.64 -7.02 27.13
C ASP A 296 -5.25 -7.09 26.49
N HIS A 297 -5.08 -6.36 25.39
CA HIS A 297 -3.79 -6.15 24.73
C HIS A 297 -3.30 -4.69 24.85
N GLY A 298 -3.83 -3.96 25.82
CA GLY A 298 -3.56 -2.55 26.02
C GLY A 298 -4.56 -1.61 25.32
N PRO A 299 -4.24 -0.32 25.26
CA PRO A 299 -5.12 0.67 24.65
C PRO A 299 -5.35 0.40 23.16
N ALA A 300 -6.62 0.43 22.73
CA ALA A 300 -7.06 0.20 21.36
C ALA A 300 -7.87 1.39 20.83
N ALA A 301 -7.90 1.54 19.51
CA ALA A 301 -8.78 2.48 18.82
C ALA A 301 -9.86 1.72 18.04
N LEU A 302 -11.07 2.26 17.99
CA LEU A 302 -12.17 1.69 17.22
C LEU A 302 -12.10 2.18 15.78
N LEU A 303 -11.93 1.25 14.83
CA LEU A 303 -11.91 1.51 13.41
C LEU A 303 -13.17 0.99 12.72
N LEU A 304 -13.83 1.84 11.94
CA LEU A 304 -15.04 1.55 11.17
C LEU A 304 -14.78 1.80 9.68
N PRO A 305 -14.12 0.87 8.98
CA PRO A 305 -13.63 1.13 7.60
C PRO A 305 -14.76 1.27 6.57
N ALA A 306 -15.97 0.81 6.90
CA ALA A 306 -17.17 0.96 6.08
C ALA A 306 -18.35 1.53 6.89
N GLY A 307 -18.05 2.38 7.87
CA GLY A 307 -19.03 2.94 8.77
C GLY A 307 -19.72 1.90 9.66
N ALA A 308 -20.85 2.27 10.23
CA ALA A 308 -21.62 1.44 11.17
C ALA A 308 -22.24 0.18 10.51
N ARG A 309 -22.32 0.15 9.18
CA ARG A 309 -22.90 -0.97 8.40
C ARG A 309 -21.91 -2.08 8.08
N GLY A 310 -20.61 -1.86 8.31
CA GLY A 310 -19.55 -2.81 8.00
C GLY A 310 -18.94 -3.45 9.23
N ALA A 311 -17.84 -4.18 9.02
CA ALA A 311 -17.03 -4.73 10.09
C ALA A 311 -16.41 -3.61 10.94
N ALA A 312 -16.35 -3.85 12.25
CA ALA A 312 -15.70 -2.97 13.21
C ALA A 312 -14.50 -3.68 13.83
N PHE A 313 -13.41 -2.93 14.04
CA PHE A 313 -12.17 -3.48 14.59
C PHE A 313 -11.68 -2.62 15.77
N LEU A 314 -11.26 -3.26 16.84
CA LEU A 314 -10.34 -2.65 17.80
C LEU A 314 -8.92 -2.86 17.26
N ILE A 315 -8.23 -1.77 16.93
CA ILE A 315 -6.86 -1.79 16.37
C ILE A 315 -5.84 -1.42 17.44
N TYR A 316 -4.70 -2.11 17.42
CA TYR A 316 -3.64 -2.00 18.42
C TYR A 316 -2.34 -1.41 17.83
N GLY A 317 -1.25 -1.48 18.58
CA GLY A 317 0.04 -0.95 18.18
C GLY A 317 0.55 -1.53 16.86
N ASN A 318 0.39 -2.83 16.65
CA ASN A 318 0.85 -3.52 15.44
C ASN A 318 0.11 -3.09 14.16
N PHE A 319 -1.13 -2.58 14.26
CA PHE A 319 -1.78 -1.90 13.14
C PHE A 319 -0.92 -0.76 12.61
N ARG A 320 -0.39 0.07 13.52
CA ARG A 320 0.47 1.20 13.16
C ARG A 320 1.84 0.79 12.62
N VAL A 321 2.32 -0.37 13.01
CA VAL A 321 3.54 -0.93 12.46
C VAL A 321 3.35 -1.32 10.99
N ILE A 322 2.25 -2.02 10.68
CA ILE A 322 1.91 -2.39 9.28
C ILE A 322 1.62 -1.13 8.45
N GLU A 323 0.94 -0.13 9.02
CA GLU A 323 0.64 1.15 8.37
C GLU A 323 1.90 1.89 7.90
N ARG A 324 3.05 1.68 8.53
CA ARG A 324 4.32 2.25 8.05
C ARG A 324 4.78 1.65 6.72
N TYR A 325 4.40 0.41 6.46
CA TYR A 325 4.67 -0.24 5.17
C TYR A 325 3.79 0.37 4.07
N ASN A 326 2.50 0.52 4.35
CA ASN A 326 1.55 1.22 3.49
C ASN A 326 0.43 1.84 4.35
N ALA A 327 0.21 3.15 4.19
CA ALA A 327 -0.67 3.94 5.05
C ALA A 327 -2.19 3.74 4.79
N ALA A 328 -2.59 2.87 3.85
CA ALA A 328 -4.00 2.60 3.58
C ALA A 328 -4.58 1.61 4.59
N ASP A 329 -5.63 1.98 5.32
CA ASP A 329 -6.33 1.09 6.27
C ASP A 329 -6.71 -0.24 5.63
N ALA A 330 -7.17 -0.23 4.35
CA ALA A 330 -7.51 -1.44 3.61
C ALA A 330 -6.32 -2.40 3.45
N TYR A 331 -5.11 -1.86 3.21
CA TYR A 331 -3.89 -2.64 3.15
C TYR A 331 -3.56 -3.26 4.51
N VAL A 332 -3.61 -2.47 5.58
CA VAL A 332 -3.31 -2.95 6.94
C VAL A 332 -4.26 -4.06 7.35
N ILE A 333 -5.56 -3.87 7.12
CA ILE A 333 -6.58 -4.89 7.40
C ILE A 333 -6.34 -6.14 6.55
N ALA A 334 -5.95 -5.99 5.28
CA ALA A 334 -5.66 -7.13 4.42
C ALA A 334 -4.45 -7.93 4.88
N ILE A 335 -3.34 -7.27 5.25
CA ILE A 335 -2.16 -7.95 5.84
C ILE A 335 -2.56 -8.67 7.13
N GLY A 336 -3.21 -7.95 8.05
CA GLY A 336 -3.62 -8.51 9.33
C GLY A 336 -4.59 -9.68 9.16
N HIS A 337 -5.64 -9.49 8.35
CA HIS A 337 -6.62 -10.55 8.12
C HIS A 337 -6.02 -11.75 7.35
N LEU A 338 -5.16 -11.50 6.34
CA LEU A 338 -4.46 -12.60 5.67
C LEU A 338 -3.57 -13.36 6.65
N SER A 339 -2.84 -12.69 7.53
CA SER A 339 -2.01 -13.36 8.54
C SER A 339 -2.84 -14.21 9.49
N ASP A 340 -4.01 -13.71 9.93
CA ASP A 340 -4.95 -14.48 10.75
C ASP A 340 -5.47 -15.72 10.01
N ARG A 341 -5.81 -15.60 8.72
CA ARG A 341 -6.24 -16.71 7.87
C ARG A 341 -5.14 -17.76 7.67
N LEU A 342 -3.90 -17.33 7.52
CA LEU A 342 -2.72 -18.20 7.41
C LEU A 342 -2.45 -18.96 8.72
N ALA A 343 -2.77 -18.35 9.86
CA ALA A 343 -2.73 -18.99 11.18
C ALA A 343 -3.94 -19.91 11.47
N GLY A 344 -4.84 -20.08 10.48
CA GLY A 344 -6.05 -20.91 10.64
C GLY A 344 -7.24 -20.18 11.26
N GLY A 345 -7.18 -18.87 11.39
CA GLY A 345 -8.27 -18.03 11.90
C GLY A 345 -9.48 -17.99 10.98
N ALA A 346 -10.63 -17.62 11.53
CA ALA A 346 -11.89 -17.51 10.80
C ALA A 346 -11.91 -16.30 9.85
N PRO A 347 -12.76 -16.28 8.80
CA PRO A 347 -13.02 -15.08 8.03
C PRO A 347 -13.70 -14.00 8.87
N ILE A 348 -13.64 -12.74 8.41
CA ILE A 348 -14.43 -11.63 8.98
C ILE A 348 -15.90 -12.03 8.97
N ARG A 349 -16.57 -11.83 10.11
CA ARG A 349 -17.95 -12.28 10.36
C ARG A 349 -19.00 -11.26 9.98
N ALA A 350 -18.69 -9.97 10.17
CA ALA A 350 -19.61 -8.89 9.84
C ALA A 350 -19.83 -8.82 8.33
N ALA A 351 -21.05 -8.53 7.93
CA ALA A 351 -21.37 -8.25 6.54
C ALA A 351 -20.79 -6.88 6.13
N TRP A 352 -20.44 -6.76 4.86
CA TRP A 352 -20.09 -5.50 4.24
C TRP A 352 -21.29 -4.87 3.54
N PRO A 353 -21.39 -3.53 3.47
CA PRO A 353 -22.48 -2.84 2.76
C PRO A 353 -22.28 -2.91 1.23
N ARG A 354 -22.43 -4.10 0.64
CA ARG A 354 -22.17 -4.38 -0.78
C ARG A 354 -23.16 -3.72 -1.74
N ASP A 355 -24.21 -3.11 -1.19
CA ASP A 355 -25.16 -2.24 -1.90
C ASP A 355 -24.65 -0.81 -2.10
N ASP A 356 -23.54 -0.47 -1.47
CA ASP A 356 -22.84 0.82 -1.62
C ASP A 356 -21.59 0.67 -2.50
N ARG A 357 -21.03 1.79 -2.93
CA ARG A 357 -19.78 1.89 -3.69
C ARG A 357 -18.91 3.02 -3.17
N ALA A 358 -17.64 2.95 -3.49
CA ALA A 358 -16.76 4.08 -3.25
C ALA A 358 -17.19 5.32 -4.06
N LEU A 359 -17.03 6.49 -3.46
CA LEU A 359 -17.18 7.75 -4.16
C LEU A 359 -16.00 7.96 -5.13
N THR A 360 -16.30 8.50 -6.29
CA THR A 360 -15.27 8.96 -7.22
C THR A 360 -14.53 10.19 -6.66
N GLY A 361 -13.37 10.52 -7.22
CA GLY A 361 -12.66 11.74 -6.81
C GLY A 361 -13.48 13.03 -7.01
N ALA A 362 -14.31 13.07 -8.04
CA ALA A 362 -15.26 14.18 -8.26
C ALA A 362 -16.36 14.23 -7.19
N GLU A 363 -16.92 13.07 -6.83
CA GLU A 363 -17.93 12.96 -5.78
C GLU A 363 -17.34 13.28 -4.38
N ASN A 364 -16.09 12.94 -4.12
CA ASN A 364 -15.42 13.35 -2.89
C ASN A 364 -15.29 14.88 -2.79
N ARG A 365 -14.93 15.56 -3.89
CA ARG A 365 -14.91 17.02 -3.93
C ARG A 365 -16.31 17.60 -3.74
N GLU A 366 -17.31 17.08 -4.44
CA GLU A 366 -18.71 17.49 -4.27
C GLU A 366 -19.17 17.32 -2.81
N LEU A 367 -18.81 16.21 -2.16
CA LEU A 367 -19.11 15.98 -0.75
C LEU A 367 -18.48 17.06 0.14
N GLN A 368 -17.20 17.38 -0.07
CA GLN A 368 -16.50 18.45 0.67
C GLN A 368 -17.14 19.82 0.44
N GLU A 369 -17.47 20.16 -0.81
CA GLU A 369 -18.16 21.42 -1.18
C GLU A 369 -19.49 21.55 -0.46
N ARG A 370 -20.33 20.50 -0.50
CA ARG A 370 -21.66 20.51 0.10
C ARG A 370 -21.63 20.54 1.62
N LEU A 371 -20.73 19.80 2.24
CA LEU A 371 -20.51 19.86 3.70
C LEU A 371 -20.10 21.27 4.12
N THR A 372 -19.16 21.90 3.42
CA THR A 372 -18.71 23.25 3.70
C THR A 372 -19.83 24.27 3.51
N ALA A 373 -20.62 24.15 2.45
CA ALA A 373 -21.79 25.01 2.20
C ALA A 373 -22.89 24.84 3.25
N ALA A 374 -23.02 23.64 3.85
CA ALA A 374 -23.94 23.36 4.94
C ALA A 374 -23.40 23.80 6.33
N GLY A 375 -22.22 24.43 6.39
CA GLY A 375 -21.59 24.94 7.62
C GLY A 375 -20.67 23.95 8.35
N PHE A 376 -20.31 22.84 7.69
CA PHE A 376 -19.39 21.83 8.22
C PHE A 376 -18.04 21.91 7.50
N ASP A 377 -17.08 22.63 8.08
CA ASP A 377 -15.77 22.88 7.45
C ASP A 377 -14.96 21.57 7.27
N THR A 378 -14.57 21.31 6.03
CA THR A 378 -13.73 20.16 5.65
C THR A 378 -12.24 20.47 5.59
N GLY A 379 -11.85 21.72 5.84
CA GLY A 379 -10.46 22.20 5.77
C GLY A 379 -9.90 22.28 4.35
N GLY A 380 -10.78 22.25 3.33
CA GLY A 380 -10.44 22.36 1.91
C GLY A 380 -11.17 21.34 1.03
N ILE A 381 -11.11 21.58 -0.30
CA ILE A 381 -11.78 20.76 -1.32
C ILE A 381 -10.70 20.11 -2.20
N ASP A 382 -10.08 19.07 -1.70
CA ASP A 382 -8.97 18.37 -2.38
C ASP A 382 -9.36 16.99 -2.93
N GLY A 383 -10.59 16.53 -2.63
CA GLY A 383 -11.12 15.21 -3.01
C GLY A 383 -10.58 14.07 -2.16
N LYS A 384 -9.87 14.36 -1.04
CA LYS A 384 -9.36 13.36 -0.12
C LYS A 384 -10.18 13.33 1.16
N ILE A 385 -10.61 12.16 1.56
CA ILE A 385 -11.35 11.98 2.82
C ILE A 385 -10.33 11.87 3.96
N GLY A 386 -9.86 13.02 4.43
CA GLY A 386 -8.93 13.15 5.55
C GLY A 386 -9.63 13.42 6.88
N PRO A 387 -8.85 13.59 7.97
CA PRO A 387 -9.40 13.79 9.33
C PRO A 387 -10.42 14.93 9.44
N ASN A 388 -10.20 16.05 8.77
CA ASN A 388 -11.11 17.20 8.78
C ASN A 388 -12.43 16.86 8.08
N THR A 389 -12.37 16.20 6.92
CA THR A 389 -13.56 15.73 6.19
C THR A 389 -14.35 14.71 7.03
N LEU A 390 -13.67 13.77 7.69
CA LEU A 390 -14.32 12.81 8.60
C LEU A 390 -15.01 13.51 9.77
N ALA A 391 -14.38 14.53 10.34
CA ALA A 391 -14.99 15.33 11.42
C ALA A 391 -16.23 16.09 10.93
N ALA A 392 -16.17 16.71 9.75
CA ALA A 392 -17.29 17.40 9.12
C ALA A 392 -18.46 16.44 8.80
N ILE A 393 -18.17 15.23 8.28
CA ILE A 393 -19.18 14.19 8.05
C ILE A 393 -19.86 13.82 9.36
N ARG A 394 -19.12 13.54 10.43
CA ARG A 394 -19.71 13.21 11.74
C ARG A 394 -20.57 14.33 12.30
N ALA A 395 -20.13 15.58 12.18
CA ALA A 395 -20.90 16.73 12.61
C ALA A 395 -22.22 16.86 11.84
N TYR A 396 -22.18 16.69 10.53
CA TYR A 396 -23.38 16.66 9.69
C TYR A 396 -24.30 15.49 10.05
N GLN A 397 -23.76 14.27 10.21
CA GLN A 397 -24.55 13.10 10.61
C GLN A 397 -25.28 13.34 11.92
N ARG A 398 -24.62 13.93 12.94
CA ARG A 398 -25.27 14.31 14.20
C ARG A 398 -26.40 15.33 14.00
N SER A 399 -26.22 16.34 13.15
CA SER A 399 -27.22 17.39 12.90
C SER A 399 -28.51 16.86 12.29
N ILE A 400 -28.43 15.74 11.54
CA ILE A 400 -29.59 15.09 10.91
C ILE A 400 -30.08 13.85 11.70
N GLY A 401 -29.56 13.60 12.93
CA GLY A 401 -29.93 12.44 13.75
C GLY A 401 -29.44 11.09 13.21
N ALA A 402 -28.47 11.08 12.30
CA ALA A 402 -27.85 9.86 11.81
C ALA A 402 -26.67 9.42 12.70
N ALA A 403 -26.31 8.14 12.62
CA ALA A 403 -25.16 7.61 13.34
C ALA A 403 -23.86 8.32 12.88
N PRO A 404 -23.07 8.92 13.79
CA PRO A 404 -21.91 9.74 13.45
C PRO A 404 -20.67 8.87 13.20
N ASP A 405 -20.74 7.94 12.24
CA ASP A 405 -19.67 7.00 11.92
C ASP A 405 -18.54 7.60 11.07
N GLY A 406 -18.79 8.74 10.44
CA GLY A 406 -17.81 9.42 9.59
C GLY A 406 -17.64 8.79 8.21
N TYR A 407 -18.46 7.82 7.80
CA TYR A 407 -18.30 7.14 6.53
C TYR A 407 -18.83 8.00 5.36
N ALA A 408 -17.96 8.23 4.38
CA ALA A 408 -18.28 8.99 3.15
C ALA A 408 -19.04 8.09 2.15
N SER A 409 -20.30 7.83 2.39
CA SER A 409 -21.15 6.99 1.56
C SER A 409 -21.83 7.75 0.43
N LEU A 410 -22.26 7.02 -0.61
CA LEU A 410 -23.10 7.59 -1.68
C LEU A 410 -24.44 8.10 -1.12
N ASP A 411 -25.02 7.41 -0.13
CA ASP A 411 -26.27 7.85 0.51
C ASP A 411 -26.09 9.16 1.25
N LEU A 412 -24.96 9.37 1.93
CA LEU A 412 -24.65 10.64 2.57
C LEU A 412 -24.58 11.78 1.54
N LEU A 413 -23.89 11.57 0.42
CA LEU A 413 -23.82 12.56 -0.65
C LEU A 413 -25.19 12.87 -1.26
N LYS A 414 -26.04 11.85 -1.48
CA LYS A 414 -27.43 12.05 -1.96
C LYS A 414 -28.27 12.89 -1.01
N ARG A 415 -28.09 12.77 0.31
CA ARG A 415 -28.81 13.57 1.32
C ARG A 415 -28.36 15.04 1.33
N LEU A 416 -27.15 15.32 0.91
CA LEU A 416 -26.61 16.67 0.79
C LEU A 416 -26.97 17.35 -0.55
N ARG A 417 -27.38 16.58 -1.57
CA ARG A 417 -27.88 17.08 -2.86
C ARG A 417 -29.25 17.69 -2.75
#